data_9817b58b51ad1cb951a6d47d68c36aa9
#
_entry.id   9817b58b51ad1cb951a6d47d68c36aa9
#
_cell.length_a   1.000
_cell.length_b   1.000
_cell.length_c   1.000
_cell.angle_alpha   90.00
_cell.angle_beta   90.00
_cell.angle_gamma   90.00
#
_symmetry.space_group_name_H-M   'P 1'
#
loop_
_entity.id
_entity.type
_entity.pdbx_description
1 polymer ?
#
loop_
_entity_poly.entity_id
_entity_poly.type
_entity_poly.pdbx_seq_one_letter_code
_entity_poly.pdbx_strand_id
1 'polypeptide(L)'
;MRHRRGLKHIRVSFTGDHLTRYGGVFLLHRFFQQLPLRRLLGEGVRFSPRNNTYTIPEMLLALLYPTVLGRGRLDTTDLLRRNGVFQALTGLPAYPNPVTLRRFLRRLAVRGLGKLHRVHDSMLMQLWQRPKPPRRVIFDMDSTVLTLYGHQEQALIGYNPRKHGRPSYHPWVCFEAQTRDFWHGELRPGNVHTGHETAELLAACFAQIPPPVRQIRVRADAGFFDRKVIAALEARRGKFVIVAKLTRPFKLLLPGLTYTEVRPGLEVAECSYPPHGCSRPYRFVVARKSLSEEETTQTKLFPLGRYAYHAFVTNFRLRPLWVYRFYNDRAGVERIIKELKADYPLAKIPTHQFAANESLLPSFALRLQPRELVQAPMLAGGVPLDDPGHATSSTPDDAGAVRADPARTNAKNTVLALGAKSHHVCSYSDRPSEILTFFTQDSG
;
A
#
# COMPACT_ATOMS: atom_id res chain seq x y z
N MET A 1 16.99 7.25 35.24
CA MET A 1 16.23 7.96 34.15
C MET A 1 17.15 8.13 32.94
N ARG A 2 16.96 7.36 31.85
CA ARG A 2 17.73 7.56 30.62
C ARG A 2 17.06 8.70 29.84
N HIS A 3 17.74 9.83 29.71
CA HIS A 3 17.29 10.97 28.89
C HIS A 3 17.06 10.48 27.45
N ARG A 4 15.81 10.48 26.99
CA ARG A 4 15.46 10.34 25.57
C ARG A 4 15.90 11.62 24.87
N ARG A 5 17.05 11.60 24.22
CA ARG A 5 17.50 12.72 23.38
C ARG A 5 16.53 12.85 22.20
N GLY A 6 15.79 13.93 22.15
CA GLY A 6 14.89 14.24 21.04
C GLY A 6 15.69 14.58 19.78
N LEU A 7 15.22 14.11 18.63
CA LEU A 7 15.79 14.38 17.31
C LEU A 7 15.79 15.86 16.87
N LYS A 8 15.35 16.77 17.75
CA LYS A 8 15.29 18.22 17.49
C LYS A 8 16.65 18.88 17.22
N HIS A 9 17.75 18.22 17.58
CA HIS A 9 19.10 18.79 17.51
C HIS A 9 19.99 18.14 16.44
N ILE A 10 19.43 17.35 15.53
CA ILE A 10 20.21 16.75 14.45
C ILE A 10 20.43 17.79 13.36
N ARG A 11 21.71 18.09 13.11
CA ARG A 11 22.15 18.93 11.99
C ARG A 11 22.52 18.03 10.80
N VAL A 12 22.02 18.38 9.62
CA VAL A 12 22.37 17.67 8.37
C VAL A 12 23.57 18.36 7.74
N SER A 13 24.61 17.61 7.39
CA SER A 13 25.78 18.09 6.68
C SER A 13 26.22 17.09 5.61
N PHE A 14 26.98 17.52 4.62
CA PHE A 14 27.42 16.67 3.50
C PHE A 14 28.92 16.41 3.61
N THR A 15 29.29 15.25 4.18
CA THR A 15 30.68 14.78 4.33
C THR A 15 30.76 13.29 3.98
N GLY A 16 31.95 12.78 3.62
CA GLY A 16 32.17 11.36 3.31
C GLY A 16 32.43 10.46 4.52
N ASP A 17 32.32 10.98 5.77
CA ASP A 17 32.73 10.27 6.97
C ASP A 17 31.57 9.52 7.64
N HIS A 18 31.88 8.39 8.29
CA HIS A 18 30.98 7.68 9.21
C HIS A 18 29.60 7.33 8.64
N LEU A 19 29.57 6.68 7.50
CA LEU A 19 28.37 6.34 6.74
C LEU A 19 27.56 5.18 7.35
N THR A 20 26.22 5.23 7.25
CA THR A 20 25.32 4.16 7.66
C THR A 20 24.36 3.75 6.53
N ARG A 21 24.17 2.43 6.35
CA ARG A 21 23.16 1.89 5.43
C ARG A 21 21.71 2.16 5.83
N TYR A 22 21.43 2.85 6.94
CA TYR A 22 20.07 3.07 7.47
C TYR A 22 19.68 4.55 7.56
N GLY A 23 20.43 5.43 6.92
CA GLY A 23 20.19 6.88 7.00
C GLY A 23 18.80 7.32 6.57
N GLY A 24 18.21 6.69 5.55
CA GLY A 24 16.84 6.99 5.13
C GLY A 24 15.76 6.70 6.17
N VAL A 25 16.04 5.86 7.18
CA VAL A 25 15.13 5.64 8.30
C VAL A 25 14.94 6.91 9.13
N PHE A 26 15.89 7.83 9.12
CA PHE A 26 15.75 9.13 9.74
C PHE A 26 14.57 9.94 9.18
N LEU A 27 14.46 10.02 7.85
CA LEU A 27 13.34 10.71 7.18
C LEU A 27 11.99 10.07 7.54
N LEU A 28 11.93 8.74 7.51
CA LEU A 28 10.77 7.99 7.93
C LEU A 28 10.43 8.25 9.41
N HIS A 29 11.43 8.26 10.27
CA HIS A 29 11.22 8.52 11.70
C HIS A 29 10.74 9.96 11.96
N ARG A 30 11.31 10.95 11.27
CA ARG A 30 10.84 12.36 11.30
C ARG A 30 9.38 12.45 10.84
N PHE A 31 9.04 11.76 9.77
CA PHE A 31 7.67 11.67 9.30
C PHE A 31 6.73 11.04 10.36
N PHE A 32 7.10 9.93 10.96
CA PHE A 32 6.31 9.31 12.05
C PHE A 32 6.20 10.18 13.31
N GLN A 33 7.11 11.13 13.50
CA GLN A 33 7.01 12.13 14.58
C GLN A 33 6.05 13.27 14.24
N GLN A 34 5.97 13.68 12.98
CA GLN A 34 5.00 14.69 12.51
C GLN A 34 3.56 14.15 12.56
N LEU A 35 3.38 12.88 12.19
CA LEU A 35 2.15 12.16 12.49
C LEU A 35 2.18 11.78 13.97
N PRO A 36 1.10 11.98 14.75
CA PRO A 36 1.05 11.54 16.13
C PRO A 36 0.96 10.02 16.25
N LEU A 37 1.63 9.28 15.34
CA LEU A 37 1.53 7.83 15.20
C LEU A 37 1.84 7.10 16.49
N ARG A 38 2.92 7.50 17.19
CA ARG A 38 3.29 6.88 18.47
C ARG A 38 2.20 7.08 19.54
N ARG A 39 1.56 8.26 19.57
CA ARG A 39 0.44 8.56 20.45
C ARG A 39 -0.78 7.74 20.05
N LEU A 40 -1.16 7.75 18.78
CA LEU A 40 -2.31 6.98 18.27
C LEU A 40 -2.16 5.49 18.56
N LEU A 41 -0.96 4.92 18.37
CA LEU A 41 -0.68 3.53 18.69
C LEU A 41 -0.76 3.26 20.20
N GLY A 42 -0.26 4.18 21.04
CA GLY A 42 -0.28 4.06 22.51
C GLY A 42 -1.68 4.21 23.11
N GLU A 43 -2.50 5.07 22.55
CA GLU A 43 -3.89 5.30 22.98
C GLU A 43 -4.83 4.25 22.40
N GLY A 44 -4.66 3.93 21.13
CA GLY A 44 -5.56 3.04 20.40
C GLY A 44 -5.31 1.56 20.67
N VAL A 45 -4.06 1.12 20.86
CA VAL A 45 -3.72 -0.29 21.08
C VAL A 45 -3.22 -0.49 22.50
N ARG A 46 -4.13 -0.78 23.41
CA ARG A 46 -3.82 -1.01 24.83
C ARG A 46 -4.05 -2.45 25.23
N PHE A 47 -3.00 -3.13 25.70
CA PHE A 47 -3.04 -4.39 26.44
C PHE A 47 -1.77 -4.51 27.28
N SER A 48 -1.79 -5.31 28.34
CA SER A 48 -0.63 -5.48 29.23
C SER A 48 0.50 -6.22 28.49
N PRO A 49 1.68 -5.62 28.26
CA PRO A 49 2.82 -6.34 27.75
C PRO A 49 3.37 -7.32 28.80
N ARG A 50 3.88 -8.47 28.35
CA ARG A 50 4.50 -9.45 29.26
C ARG A 50 5.90 -9.05 29.71
N ASN A 51 6.53 -8.11 29.04
CA ASN A 51 7.84 -7.61 29.40
C ASN A 51 7.80 -6.10 29.59
N ASN A 52 8.65 -5.59 30.45
CA ASN A 52 8.76 -4.16 30.73
C ASN A 52 9.80 -3.46 29.84
N THR A 53 10.38 -4.17 28.86
CA THR A 53 11.45 -3.63 28.01
C THR A 53 10.91 -2.76 26.89
N TYR A 54 9.78 -3.14 26.28
CA TYR A 54 9.20 -2.46 25.13
C TYR A 54 7.75 -2.08 25.37
N THR A 55 7.40 -0.87 25.02
CA THR A 55 5.99 -0.44 24.94
C THR A 55 5.31 -1.00 23.70
N ILE A 56 3.98 -1.02 23.66
CA ILE A 56 3.21 -1.43 22.50
C ILE A 56 3.58 -0.62 21.24
N PRO A 57 3.66 0.74 21.29
CA PRO A 57 4.10 1.52 20.14
C PRO A 57 5.51 1.15 19.64
N GLU A 58 6.45 0.88 20.54
CA GLU A 58 7.81 0.46 20.17
C GLU A 58 7.81 -0.88 19.45
N MET A 59 7.02 -1.84 19.91
CA MET A 59 6.88 -3.13 19.24
C MET A 59 6.22 -3.03 17.87
N LEU A 60 5.21 -2.15 17.72
CA LEU A 60 4.58 -1.89 16.43
C LEU A 60 5.55 -1.18 15.47
N LEU A 61 6.30 -0.19 15.93
CA LEU A 61 7.35 0.46 15.14
C LEU A 61 8.44 -0.54 14.74
N ALA A 62 8.82 -1.46 15.64
CA ALA A 62 9.79 -2.50 15.33
C ALA A 62 9.31 -3.50 14.26
N LEU A 63 8.01 -3.64 14.05
CA LEU A 63 7.44 -4.36 12.90
C LEU A 63 7.43 -3.50 11.62
N LEU A 64 7.24 -2.19 11.75
CA LEU A 64 7.14 -1.26 10.63
C LEU A 64 8.49 -1.01 9.95
N TYR A 65 9.55 -0.68 10.68
CA TYR A 65 10.85 -0.31 10.10
C TYR A 65 11.46 -1.38 9.19
N PRO A 66 11.52 -2.67 9.55
CA PRO A 66 12.13 -3.68 8.70
C PRO A 66 11.45 -3.80 7.35
N THR A 67 10.14 -3.66 7.34
CA THR A 67 9.36 -3.79 6.11
C THR A 67 9.56 -2.61 5.15
N VAL A 68 9.71 -1.39 5.68
CA VAL A 68 10.08 -0.23 4.85
C VAL A 68 11.50 -0.39 4.28
N LEU A 69 12.36 -1.07 5.03
CA LEU A 69 13.72 -1.41 4.57
C LEU A 69 13.76 -2.64 3.63
N GLY A 70 12.63 -3.10 3.11
CA GLY A 70 12.55 -4.29 2.27
C GLY A 70 12.88 -5.60 2.99
N ARG A 71 12.93 -5.60 4.34
CA ARG A 71 13.23 -6.79 5.16
C ARG A 71 11.94 -7.57 5.45
N GLY A 72 11.59 -8.47 4.54
CA GLY A 72 10.33 -9.17 4.57
C GLY A 72 10.19 -10.29 5.57
N ARG A 73 11.29 -10.79 6.11
CA ARG A 73 11.27 -11.88 7.09
C ARG A 73 11.61 -11.34 8.46
N LEU A 74 10.85 -11.72 9.47
CA LEU A 74 11.16 -11.33 10.86
C LEU A 74 12.56 -11.79 11.29
N ASP A 75 13.06 -12.91 10.78
CA ASP A 75 14.41 -13.40 11.09
C ASP A 75 15.51 -12.44 10.66
N THR A 76 15.29 -11.68 9.58
CA THR A 76 16.27 -10.69 9.12
C THR A 76 16.35 -9.45 10.00
N THR A 77 15.43 -9.27 10.94
CA THR A 77 15.47 -8.17 11.92
C THR A 77 16.60 -8.30 12.94
N ASP A 78 17.19 -9.49 13.08
CA ASP A 78 18.36 -9.68 13.95
C ASP A 78 19.57 -8.85 13.48
N LEU A 79 19.67 -8.55 12.18
CA LEU A 79 20.68 -7.66 11.65
C LEU A 79 20.51 -6.20 12.14
N LEU A 80 19.28 -5.77 12.38
CA LEU A 80 18.96 -4.44 12.91
C LEU A 80 19.26 -4.36 14.42
N ARG A 81 19.13 -5.49 15.12
CA ARG A 81 19.35 -5.58 16.56
C ARG A 81 20.74 -5.17 16.99
N ARG A 82 21.74 -5.47 16.15
CA ARG A 82 23.16 -5.20 16.43
C ARG A 82 23.64 -3.85 15.90
N ASN A 83 22.76 -3.08 15.27
CA ASN A 83 23.12 -1.79 14.67
C ASN A 83 22.74 -0.64 15.61
N GLY A 84 23.71 -0.08 16.31
CA GLY A 84 23.50 1.01 17.28
C GLY A 84 23.04 2.31 16.61
N VAL A 85 23.51 2.60 15.40
CA VAL A 85 23.06 3.77 14.63
C VAL A 85 21.58 3.65 14.28
N PHE A 86 21.13 2.48 13.84
CA PHE A 86 19.72 2.23 13.58
C PHE A 86 18.86 2.41 14.83
N GLN A 87 19.31 1.89 15.98
CA GLN A 87 18.62 2.06 17.25
C GLN A 87 18.53 3.53 17.66
N ALA A 88 19.63 4.28 17.52
CA ALA A 88 19.66 5.70 17.80
C ALA A 88 18.69 6.49 16.90
N LEU A 89 18.70 6.23 15.58
CA LEU A 89 17.80 6.87 14.62
C LEU A 89 16.33 6.57 14.88
N THR A 90 15.99 5.35 15.28
CA THR A 90 14.60 4.95 15.54
C THR A 90 14.12 5.32 16.94
N GLY A 91 15.04 5.69 17.84
CA GLY A 91 14.75 5.98 19.25
C GLY A 91 14.31 4.75 20.05
N LEU A 92 14.55 3.53 19.55
CA LEU A 92 14.29 2.29 20.28
C LEU A 92 15.43 2.03 21.26
N PRO A 93 15.15 1.60 22.52
CA PRO A 93 16.19 1.34 23.53
C PRO A 93 17.10 0.16 23.14
N ALA A 94 16.52 -0.86 22.52
CA ALA A 94 17.17 -1.99 21.86
C ALA A 94 16.22 -2.51 20.78
N TYR A 95 16.72 -3.18 19.76
CA TYR A 95 15.81 -3.77 18.76
C TYR A 95 15.35 -5.16 19.24
N PRO A 96 14.02 -5.44 19.24
CA PRO A 96 13.50 -6.72 19.70
C PRO A 96 13.95 -7.87 18.77
N ASN A 97 14.21 -9.03 19.35
CA ASN A 97 14.58 -10.20 18.56
C ASN A 97 13.37 -10.79 17.79
N PRO A 98 13.60 -11.59 16.75
CA PRO A 98 12.53 -12.18 15.94
C PRO A 98 11.48 -12.97 16.72
N VAL A 99 11.91 -13.70 17.76
CA VAL A 99 11.01 -14.50 18.61
C VAL A 99 10.07 -13.59 19.41
N THR A 100 10.61 -12.50 19.96
CA THR A 100 9.81 -11.48 20.67
C THR A 100 8.79 -10.82 19.75
N LEU A 101 9.18 -10.50 18.52
CA LEU A 101 8.26 -9.94 17.51
C LEU A 101 7.14 -10.93 17.14
N ARG A 102 7.45 -12.23 16.93
CA ARG A 102 6.42 -13.26 16.67
C ARG A 102 5.45 -13.43 17.84
N ARG A 103 5.98 -13.46 19.08
CA ARG A 103 5.14 -13.53 20.29
C ARG A 103 4.23 -12.29 20.40
N PHE A 104 4.75 -11.13 20.08
CA PHE A 104 3.98 -9.90 20.07
C PHE A 104 2.85 -9.94 19.02
N LEU A 105 3.13 -10.37 17.77
CA LEU A 105 2.12 -10.53 16.73
C LEU A 105 0.98 -11.45 17.16
N ARG A 106 1.28 -12.60 17.78
CA ARG A 106 0.26 -13.53 18.30
C ARG A 106 -0.63 -12.87 19.36
N ARG A 107 -0.07 -12.04 20.22
CA ARG A 107 -0.84 -11.31 21.25
C ARG A 107 -1.64 -10.15 20.65
N LEU A 108 -1.07 -9.46 19.69
CA LEU A 108 -1.75 -8.40 18.94
C LEU A 108 -2.98 -8.94 18.23
N ALA A 109 -2.89 -10.09 17.60
CA ALA A 109 -4.01 -10.77 16.96
C ALA A 109 -5.22 -10.96 17.91
N VAL A 110 -4.97 -11.46 19.11
CA VAL A 110 -6.03 -11.76 20.10
C VAL A 110 -6.58 -10.49 20.76
N ARG A 111 -5.74 -9.49 21.03
CA ARG A 111 -6.06 -8.37 21.93
C ARG A 111 -6.09 -7.01 21.27
N GLY A 112 -5.57 -6.89 20.06
CA GLY A 112 -5.29 -5.61 19.45
C GLY A 112 -5.68 -5.45 17.98
N LEU A 113 -6.10 -6.49 17.25
CA LEU A 113 -6.36 -6.40 15.82
C LEU A 113 -7.39 -5.32 15.47
N GLY A 114 -8.60 -5.40 16.02
CA GLY A 114 -9.63 -4.37 15.78
C GLY A 114 -9.25 -2.98 16.31
N LYS A 115 -8.34 -2.90 17.29
CA LYS A 115 -7.79 -1.63 17.77
C LYS A 115 -6.79 -1.06 16.76
N LEU A 116 -6.01 -1.91 16.10
CA LEU A 116 -5.07 -1.49 15.07
C LEU A 116 -5.79 -0.95 13.83
N HIS A 117 -6.90 -1.57 13.43
CA HIS A 117 -7.78 -1.03 12.38
C HIS A 117 -8.28 0.38 12.76
N ARG A 118 -8.77 0.58 13.99
CA ARG A 118 -9.21 1.92 14.43
C ARG A 118 -8.09 2.96 14.44
N VAL A 119 -6.86 2.57 14.75
CA VAL A 119 -5.69 3.47 14.65
C VAL A 119 -5.44 3.85 13.20
N HIS A 120 -5.49 2.87 12.29
CA HIS A 120 -5.39 3.12 10.86
C HIS A 120 -6.47 4.10 10.38
N ASP A 121 -7.72 3.85 10.74
CA ASP A 121 -8.87 4.69 10.36
C ASP A 121 -8.72 6.12 10.90
N SER A 122 -8.31 6.26 12.16
CA SER A 122 -8.04 7.57 12.78
C SER A 122 -6.92 8.32 12.06
N MET A 123 -5.87 7.62 11.64
CA MET A 123 -4.77 8.22 10.88
C MET A 123 -5.24 8.62 9.49
N LEU A 124 -5.97 7.77 8.80
CA LEU A 124 -6.55 8.07 7.49
C LEU A 124 -7.44 9.32 7.56
N MET A 125 -8.30 9.42 8.58
CA MET A 125 -9.14 10.60 8.78
C MET A 125 -8.34 11.87 9.02
N GLN A 126 -7.25 11.82 9.79
CA GLN A 126 -6.37 12.98 9.99
C GLN A 126 -5.72 13.42 8.67
N LEU A 127 -5.31 12.48 7.82
CA LEU A 127 -4.76 12.75 6.50
C LEU A 127 -5.77 13.43 5.56
N TRP A 128 -7.05 13.11 5.73
CA TRP A 128 -8.15 13.65 4.94
C TRP A 128 -8.71 14.97 5.50
N GLN A 129 -8.32 15.39 6.71
CA GLN A 129 -8.60 16.73 7.29
C GLN A 129 -7.69 17.80 6.67
N ARG A 130 -7.78 17.97 5.34
CA ARG A 130 -7.04 18.99 4.59
C ARG A 130 -7.83 20.30 4.56
N PRO A 131 -7.17 21.48 4.39
CA PRO A 131 -7.88 22.77 4.25
C PRO A 131 -8.88 22.78 3.07
N LYS A 132 -8.63 21.98 2.03
CA LYS A 132 -9.54 21.76 0.90
C LYS A 132 -9.77 20.26 0.70
N PRO A 133 -10.64 19.63 1.51
CA PRO A 133 -10.88 18.20 1.38
C PRO A 133 -11.53 17.88 0.04
N PRO A 134 -11.20 16.74 -0.58
CA PRO A 134 -11.81 16.34 -1.82
C PRO A 134 -13.31 16.09 -1.61
N ARG A 135 -14.12 16.55 -2.56
CA ARG A 135 -15.57 16.31 -2.55
C ARG A 135 -15.97 14.95 -3.13
N ARG A 136 -15.02 14.21 -3.64
CA ARG A 136 -15.20 12.92 -4.29
C ARG A 136 -14.15 11.94 -3.82
N VAL A 137 -14.56 10.70 -3.61
CA VAL A 137 -13.70 9.54 -3.40
C VAL A 137 -13.88 8.56 -4.54
N ILE A 138 -12.78 7.96 -5.00
CA ILE A 138 -12.80 6.90 -6.01
C ILE A 138 -12.16 5.67 -5.39
N PHE A 139 -12.96 4.66 -5.12
CA PHE A 139 -12.48 3.39 -4.58
C PHE A 139 -12.12 2.43 -5.71
N ASP A 140 -10.90 1.96 -5.68
CA ASP A 140 -10.43 0.84 -6.47
C ASP A 140 -10.39 -0.40 -5.58
N MET A 141 -11.30 -1.32 -5.84
CA MET A 141 -11.34 -2.61 -5.14
C MET A 141 -10.56 -3.65 -5.92
N ASP A 142 -9.81 -4.44 -5.22
CA ASP A 142 -9.09 -5.58 -5.79
C ASP A 142 -8.93 -6.71 -4.77
N SER A 143 -8.58 -7.86 -5.26
CA SER A 143 -8.15 -8.98 -4.45
C SER A 143 -6.87 -9.58 -5.02
N THR A 144 -6.08 -10.21 -4.18
CA THR A 144 -4.84 -10.78 -4.65
C THR A 144 -4.57 -12.13 -4.00
N VAL A 145 -3.80 -12.99 -4.66
CA VAL A 145 -3.44 -14.30 -4.12
C VAL A 145 -2.04 -14.25 -3.53
N LEU A 146 -1.92 -14.71 -2.28
CA LEU A 146 -0.65 -14.92 -1.59
C LEU A 146 -0.41 -16.42 -1.48
N THR A 147 0.37 -16.99 -2.40
CA THR A 147 0.69 -18.43 -2.39
C THR A 147 1.54 -18.80 -1.18
N LEU A 148 1.18 -19.85 -0.48
CA LEU A 148 1.84 -20.34 0.73
C LEU A 148 2.50 -21.69 0.48
N TYR A 149 3.62 -21.92 1.16
CA TYR A 149 4.42 -23.13 1.03
C TYR A 149 4.56 -23.90 2.36
N GLY A 150 3.95 -23.38 3.42
CA GLY A 150 3.94 -23.97 4.75
C GLY A 150 2.52 -24.31 5.22
N HIS A 151 2.41 -24.78 6.46
CA HIS A 151 1.15 -25.17 7.10
C HIS A 151 0.55 -24.02 7.94
N GLN A 152 0.26 -22.90 7.30
CA GLN A 152 -0.40 -21.78 7.96
C GLN A 152 -1.89 -22.07 8.15
N GLU A 153 -2.47 -21.60 9.27
CA GLU A 153 -3.91 -21.64 9.50
C GLU A 153 -4.66 -20.97 8.35
N GLN A 154 -5.78 -21.58 7.91
CA GLN A 154 -6.63 -21.09 6.82
C GLN A 154 -5.90 -20.93 5.47
N ALA A 155 -4.72 -21.52 5.32
CA ALA A 155 -4.07 -21.69 4.03
C ALA A 155 -4.81 -22.78 3.25
N LEU A 156 -5.79 -22.37 2.46
CA LEU A 156 -6.68 -23.28 1.73
C LEU A 156 -6.44 -23.23 0.23
N ILE A 157 -6.74 -24.34 -0.45
CA ILE A 157 -6.68 -24.41 -1.91
C ILE A 157 -7.91 -23.74 -2.50
N GLY A 158 -7.70 -22.78 -3.39
CA GLY A 158 -8.74 -22.02 -4.08
C GLY A 158 -8.23 -21.48 -5.41
N TYR A 159 -8.82 -20.38 -5.87
CA TYR A 159 -8.41 -19.72 -7.09
C TYR A 159 -6.98 -19.19 -6.99
N ASN A 160 -6.05 -19.84 -7.67
CA ASN A 160 -4.66 -19.42 -7.77
C ASN A 160 -4.16 -19.60 -9.21
N PRO A 161 -4.26 -18.59 -10.07
CA PRO A 161 -3.98 -18.72 -11.50
C PRO A 161 -2.50 -18.94 -11.81
N ARG A 162 -1.60 -18.60 -10.88
CA ARG A 162 -0.14 -18.78 -11.07
C ARG A 162 0.38 -20.11 -10.54
N LYS A 163 -0.25 -20.67 -9.50
CA LYS A 163 0.19 -21.88 -8.80
C LYS A 163 -1.04 -22.73 -8.46
N HIS A 164 -1.58 -23.40 -9.50
CA HIS A 164 -2.75 -24.26 -9.35
C HIS A 164 -2.53 -25.32 -8.25
N GLY A 165 -3.57 -25.59 -7.45
CA GLY A 165 -3.53 -26.57 -6.37
C GLY A 165 -2.69 -26.21 -5.14
N ARG A 166 -2.08 -25.03 -5.09
CA ARG A 166 -1.32 -24.57 -3.92
C ARG A 166 -2.21 -23.83 -2.92
N PRO A 167 -2.05 -24.12 -1.61
CA PRO A 167 -2.67 -23.33 -0.55
C PRO A 167 -2.29 -21.85 -0.67
N SER A 168 -3.22 -20.98 -0.33
CA SER A 168 -3.01 -19.53 -0.43
C SER A 168 -3.85 -18.78 0.59
N TYR A 169 -3.58 -17.48 0.72
CA TYR A 169 -4.52 -16.49 1.22
C TYR A 169 -5.03 -15.64 0.07
N HIS A 170 -6.22 -15.08 0.24
CA HIS A 170 -6.89 -14.26 -0.77
C HIS A 170 -7.33 -12.91 -0.19
N PRO A 171 -6.39 -12.01 0.20
CA PRO A 171 -6.73 -10.72 0.77
C PRO A 171 -7.57 -9.88 -0.18
N TRP A 172 -8.56 -9.20 0.39
CA TRP A 172 -9.33 -8.14 -0.21
C TRP A 172 -8.74 -6.79 0.17
N VAL A 173 -8.67 -5.86 -0.78
CA VAL A 173 -8.09 -4.53 -0.58
C VAL A 173 -8.89 -3.46 -1.30
N CYS A 174 -8.98 -2.28 -0.69
CA CYS A 174 -9.58 -1.09 -1.25
C CYS A 174 -8.61 0.09 -1.12
N PHE A 175 -8.39 0.79 -2.21
CA PHE A 175 -7.56 2.00 -2.24
C PHE A 175 -8.37 3.19 -2.72
N GLU A 176 -8.03 4.38 -2.23
CA GLU A 176 -8.46 5.61 -2.87
C GLU A 176 -7.57 5.89 -4.09
N ALA A 177 -8.19 6.04 -5.26
CA ALA A 177 -7.48 6.03 -6.53
C ALA A 177 -6.61 7.26 -6.78
N GLN A 178 -6.97 8.45 -6.27
CA GLN A 178 -6.29 9.71 -6.52
C GLN A 178 -5.09 9.90 -5.58
N THR A 179 -5.29 9.62 -4.29
CA THR A 179 -4.24 9.74 -3.25
C THR A 179 -3.44 8.46 -3.08
N ARG A 180 -3.94 7.34 -3.64
CA ARG A 180 -3.38 5.99 -3.46
C ARG A 180 -3.36 5.52 -2.01
N ASP A 181 -4.15 6.15 -1.15
CA ASP A 181 -4.29 5.74 0.23
C ASP A 181 -4.91 4.33 0.30
N PHE A 182 -4.33 3.47 1.11
CA PHE A 182 -4.99 2.24 1.50
C PHE A 182 -6.20 2.62 2.37
N TRP A 183 -7.39 2.27 1.90
CA TRP A 183 -8.61 2.64 2.59
C TRP A 183 -9.08 1.58 3.58
N HIS A 184 -9.12 0.35 3.11
CA HIS A 184 -9.51 -0.80 3.91
C HIS A 184 -8.98 -2.10 3.30
N GLY A 185 -8.85 -3.15 4.12
CA GLY A 185 -8.50 -4.47 3.62
C GLY A 185 -8.56 -5.52 4.70
N GLU A 186 -8.77 -6.75 4.25
CA GLU A 186 -8.90 -7.93 5.10
C GLU A 186 -8.15 -9.11 4.51
N LEU A 187 -7.45 -9.85 5.38
CA LEU A 187 -6.86 -11.12 5.01
C LEU A 187 -7.96 -12.18 5.00
N ARG A 188 -8.04 -12.98 3.93
CA ARG A 188 -9.07 -14.01 3.81
C ARG A 188 -8.44 -15.37 3.47
N PRO A 189 -9.11 -16.49 3.83
CA PRO A 189 -8.70 -17.83 3.42
C PRO A 189 -8.57 -17.96 1.90
N GLY A 190 -7.73 -18.88 1.44
CA GLY A 190 -7.43 -19.03 0.01
C GLY A 190 -8.58 -19.53 -0.85
N ASN A 191 -9.57 -20.18 -0.28
CA ASN A 191 -10.76 -20.72 -0.96
C ASN A 191 -11.93 -19.72 -1.05
N VAL A 192 -11.78 -18.52 -0.48
CA VAL A 192 -12.84 -17.51 -0.48
C VAL A 192 -12.97 -16.88 -1.87
N HIS A 193 -14.19 -16.81 -2.39
CA HIS A 193 -14.48 -16.11 -3.64
C HIS A 193 -14.30 -14.58 -3.47
N THR A 194 -13.81 -13.90 -4.51
CA THR A 194 -13.54 -12.45 -4.47
C THR A 194 -14.73 -11.61 -4.00
N GLY A 195 -15.95 -11.93 -4.46
CA GLY A 195 -17.18 -11.21 -4.10
C GLY A 195 -17.74 -11.55 -2.71
N HIS A 196 -17.21 -12.56 -2.01
CA HIS A 196 -17.70 -12.95 -0.68
C HIS A 196 -17.44 -11.82 0.32
N GLU A 197 -18.44 -11.51 1.14
CA GLU A 197 -18.39 -10.43 2.17
C GLU A 197 -18.00 -9.04 1.63
N THR A 198 -17.97 -8.84 0.30
CA THR A 198 -17.59 -7.53 -0.28
C THR A 198 -18.59 -6.44 0.04
N ALA A 199 -19.89 -6.75 0.21
CA ALA A 199 -20.88 -5.76 0.56
C ALA A 199 -20.64 -5.21 1.99
N GLU A 200 -20.28 -6.07 2.91
CA GLU A 200 -19.92 -5.76 4.30
C GLU A 200 -18.63 -4.95 4.37
N LEU A 201 -17.60 -5.35 3.61
CA LEU A 201 -16.33 -4.64 3.52
C LEU A 201 -16.51 -3.25 2.89
N LEU A 202 -17.37 -3.12 1.89
CA LEU A 202 -17.77 -1.81 1.33
C LEU A 202 -18.50 -0.95 2.36
N ALA A 203 -19.37 -1.55 3.17
CA ALA A 203 -20.04 -0.80 4.24
C ALA A 203 -19.03 -0.23 5.25
N ALA A 204 -17.99 -1.00 5.59
CA ALA A 204 -16.87 -0.52 6.41
C ALA A 204 -16.11 0.64 5.72
N CYS A 205 -15.83 0.53 4.40
CA CYS A 205 -15.23 1.63 3.64
C CYS A 205 -16.09 2.90 3.67
N PHE A 206 -17.40 2.75 3.50
CA PHE A 206 -18.32 3.88 3.49
C PHE A 206 -18.48 4.55 4.85
N ALA A 207 -18.38 3.80 5.94
CA ALA A 207 -18.43 4.33 7.30
C ALA A 207 -17.29 5.29 7.61
N GLN A 208 -16.16 5.13 6.92
CA GLN A 208 -14.96 5.96 7.08
C GLN A 208 -14.93 7.19 6.16
N ILE A 209 -15.93 7.40 5.30
CA ILE A 209 -15.93 8.53 4.37
C ILE A 209 -16.12 9.84 5.12
N PRO A 210 -15.20 10.82 4.99
CA PRO A 210 -15.32 12.11 5.67
C PRO A 210 -16.54 12.91 5.21
N PRO A 211 -17.17 13.71 6.09
CA PRO A 211 -18.39 14.47 5.78
C PRO A 211 -18.32 15.39 4.53
N PRO A 212 -17.17 16.00 4.18
CA PRO A 212 -17.08 16.84 2.97
C PRO A 212 -17.23 16.09 1.66
N VAL A 213 -17.04 14.76 1.65
CA VAL A 213 -17.18 13.93 0.45
C VAL A 213 -18.66 13.81 0.07
N ARG A 214 -18.98 14.19 -1.18
CA ARG A 214 -20.35 14.18 -1.73
C ARG A 214 -20.57 13.12 -2.78
N GLN A 215 -19.49 12.61 -3.38
CA GLN A 215 -19.56 11.66 -4.48
C GLN A 215 -18.70 10.45 -4.19
N ILE A 216 -19.30 9.28 -4.24
CA ILE A 216 -18.63 7.99 -4.14
C ILE A 216 -18.59 7.38 -5.53
N ARG A 217 -17.42 6.98 -5.99
CA ARG A 217 -17.19 6.25 -7.22
C ARG A 217 -16.41 4.99 -6.94
N VAL A 218 -16.74 3.90 -7.64
CA VAL A 218 -16.10 2.60 -7.41
C VAL A 218 -15.71 1.97 -8.74
N ARG A 219 -14.53 1.38 -8.80
CA ARG A 219 -14.05 0.55 -9.90
C ARG A 219 -13.66 -0.82 -9.37
N ALA A 220 -14.06 -1.88 -10.06
CA ALA A 220 -13.76 -3.24 -9.65
C ALA A 220 -13.66 -4.20 -10.83
N ASP A 221 -12.93 -5.31 -10.65
CA ASP A 221 -12.82 -6.36 -11.66
C ASP A 221 -14.07 -7.27 -11.68
N ALA A 222 -14.04 -8.27 -12.56
CA ALA A 222 -15.13 -9.21 -12.75
C ALA A 222 -15.39 -10.13 -11.54
N GLY A 223 -14.44 -10.25 -10.62
CA GLY A 223 -14.60 -10.98 -9.37
C GLY A 223 -15.63 -10.36 -8.44
N PHE A 224 -15.84 -9.05 -8.56
CA PHE A 224 -16.79 -8.25 -7.79
C PHE A 224 -18.15 -8.07 -8.47
N PHE A 225 -18.35 -8.65 -9.66
CA PHE A 225 -19.62 -8.58 -10.35
C PHE A 225 -20.65 -9.48 -9.65
N ASP A 226 -21.29 -8.92 -8.64
CA ASP A 226 -22.28 -9.58 -7.77
C ASP A 226 -23.42 -8.61 -7.45
N ARG A 227 -24.66 -9.16 -7.35
CA ARG A 227 -25.87 -8.37 -7.06
C ARG A 227 -25.83 -7.67 -5.70
N LYS A 228 -25.26 -8.32 -4.67
CA LYS A 228 -25.16 -7.73 -3.33
C LYS A 228 -24.19 -6.53 -3.33
N VAL A 229 -23.08 -6.65 -4.07
CA VAL A 229 -22.12 -5.55 -4.25
C VAL A 229 -22.79 -4.38 -4.95
N ILE A 230 -23.51 -4.62 -6.05
CA ILE A 230 -24.22 -3.56 -6.78
C ILE A 230 -25.29 -2.91 -5.88
N ALA A 231 -26.08 -3.69 -5.15
CA ALA A 231 -27.08 -3.18 -4.23
C ALA A 231 -26.47 -2.32 -3.11
N ALA A 232 -25.35 -2.74 -2.53
CA ALA A 232 -24.64 -1.97 -1.51
C ALA A 232 -24.13 -0.61 -2.05
N LEU A 233 -23.64 -0.59 -3.30
CA LEU A 233 -23.21 0.64 -3.96
C LEU A 233 -24.39 1.59 -4.23
N GLU A 234 -25.51 1.07 -4.69
CA GLU A 234 -26.71 1.86 -4.98
C GLU A 234 -27.38 2.42 -3.72
N ALA A 235 -27.41 1.65 -2.64
CA ALA A 235 -27.91 2.10 -1.34
C ALA A 235 -27.19 3.37 -0.84
N ARG A 236 -25.92 3.54 -1.20
CA ARG A 236 -25.12 4.73 -0.89
C ARG A 236 -25.07 5.75 -2.03
N ARG A 237 -25.93 5.60 -3.05
CA ARG A 237 -25.91 6.44 -4.28
C ARG A 237 -24.53 6.48 -4.96
N GLY A 238 -23.72 5.42 -4.76
CA GLY A 238 -22.40 5.28 -5.37
C GLY A 238 -22.52 5.09 -6.87
N LYS A 239 -21.59 5.72 -7.58
CA LYS A 239 -21.41 5.49 -9.01
C LYS A 239 -20.34 4.42 -9.20
N PHE A 240 -20.57 3.47 -10.11
CA PHE A 240 -19.65 2.37 -10.28
C PHE A 240 -19.39 2.00 -11.74
N VAL A 241 -18.23 1.41 -11.98
CA VAL A 241 -17.87 0.67 -13.18
C VAL A 241 -17.24 -0.65 -12.73
N ILE A 242 -17.93 -1.76 -12.99
CA ILE A 242 -17.45 -3.10 -12.66
C ILE A 242 -17.35 -3.90 -13.94
N VAL A 243 -16.24 -4.64 -14.13
CA VAL A 243 -16.13 -5.56 -15.27
C VAL A 243 -17.19 -6.64 -15.15
N ALA A 244 -17.96 -6.84 -16.18
CA ALA A 244 -18.99 -7.86 -16.22
C ALA A 244 -18.41 -9.21 -16.65
N LYS A 245 -18.88 -10.29 -16.03
CA LYS A 245 -18.57 -11.63 -16.50
C LYS A 245 -19.26 -11.87 -17.84
N LEU A 246 -18.50 -12.26 -18.86
CA LEU A 246 -19.03 -12.61 -20.18
C LEU A 246 -19.69 -14.00 -20.13
N THR A 247 -20.91 -14.07 -19.58
CA THR A 247 -21.71 -15.30 -19.55
C THR A 247 -22.12 -15.73 -20.97
N ARG A 248 -22.46 -17.01 -21.17
CA ARG A 248 -22.87 -17.51 -22.50
C ARG A 248 -24.04 -16.70 -23.11
N PRO A 249 -25.13 -16.40 -22.40
CA PRO A 249 -26.21 -15.58 -22.94
C PRO A 249 -25.73 -14.17 -23.33
N PHE A 250 -24.89 -13.53 -22.51
CA PHE A 250 -24.38 -12.19 -22.83
C PHE A 250 -23.43 -12.19 -24.03
N LYS A 251 -22.60 -13.24 -24.19
CA LYS A 251 -21.74 -13.39 -25.37
C LYS A 251 -22.51 -13.46 -26.69
N LEU A 252 -23.70 -14.06 -26.68
CA LEU A 252 -24.56 -14.17 -27.89
C LEU A 252 -25.10 -12.81 -28.33
N LEU A 253 -25.20 -11.82 -27.44
CA LEU A 253 -25.63 -10.48 -27.76
C LEU A 253 -24.53 -9.62 -28.39
N LEU A 254 -23.26 -9.91 -28.09
CA LEU A 254 -22.14 -9.05 -28.47
C LEU A 254 -22.05 -8.78 -29.99
N PRO A 255 -22.19 -9.79 -30.90
CA PRO A 255 -22.10 -9.53 -32.32
C PRO A 255 -23.23 -8.62 -32.88
N GLY A 256 -24.41 -8.65 -32.25
CA GLY A 256 -25.57 -7.88 -32.65
C GLY A 256 -25.61 -6.44 -32.14
N LEU A 257 -24.64 -6.01 -31.35
CA LEU A 257 -24.59 -4.62 -30.85
C LEU A 257 -24.10 -3.64 -31.92
N THR A 258 -24.62 -2.42 -31.92
CA THR A 258 -24.14 -1.33 -32.77
C THR A 258 -22.87 -0.73 -32.14
N TYR A 259 -21.72 -0.94 -32.76
CA TYR A 259 -20.45 -0.42 -32.34
C TYR A 259 -20.08 0.86 -33.03
N THR A 260 -19.49 1.80 -32.31
CA THR A 260 -18.92 3.03 -32.82
C THR A 260 -17.41 3.01 -32.57
N GLU A 261 -16.62 3.21 -33.62
CA GLU A 261 -15.18 3.35 -33.49
C GLU A 261 -14.84 4.67 -32.78
N VAL A 262 -14.05 4.59 -31.73
CA VAL A 262 -13.63 5.72 -30.87
C VAL A 262 -12.14 6.01 -30.97
N ARG A 263 -11.39 5.04 -31.45
CA ARG A 263 -9.96 5.12 -31.82
C ARG A 263 -9.66 3.97 -32.79
N PRO A 264 -8.61 4.08 -33.63
CA PRO A 264 -8.20 2.97 -34.49
C PRO A 264 -8.11 1.64 -33.74
N GLY A 265 -8.88 0.66 -34.18
CA GLY A 265 -8.95 -0.67 -33.59
C GLY A 265 -9.67 -0.78 -32.24
N LEU A 266 -10.28 0.29 -31.74
CA LEU A 266 -11.10 0.28 -30.53
C LEU A 266 -12.51 0.80 -30.82
N GLU A 267 -13.48 -0.05 -30.65
CA GLU A 267 -14.88 0.26 -30.82
C GLU A 267 -15.64 0.09 -29.50
N VAL A 268 -16.71 0.87 -29.32
CA VAL A 268 -17.56 0.79 -28.13
C VAL A 268 -19.03 0.68 -28.52
N ALA A 269 -19.79 -0.05 -27.74
CA ALA A 269 -21.23 -0.16 -27.82
C ALA A 269 -21.83 -0.08 -26.41
N GLU A 270 -23.14 0.11 -26.35
CA GLU A 270 -23.88 0.02 -25.09
C GLU A 270 -25.20 -0.75 -25.27
N CYS A 271 -25.61 -1.41 -24.22
CA CYS A 271 -26.89 -2.10 -24.17
C CYS A 271 -27.46 -2.09 -22.75
N SER A 272 -28.73 -2.38 -22.66
CA SER A 272 -29.42 -2.66 -21.40
C SER A 272 -29.57 -4.16 -21.27
N TYR A 273 -29.08 -4.75 -20.17
CA TYR A 273 -29.10 -6.20 -19.95
C TYR A 273 -29.39 -6.53 -18.50
N PRO A 274 -30.32 -7.47 -18.21
CA PRO A 274 -30.57 -7.96 -16.86
C PRO A 274 -29.55 -9.04 -16.50
N PRO A 275 -28.60 -8.77 -15.56
CA PRO A 275 -27.70 -9.81 -15.09
C PRO A 275 -28.46 -10.90 -14.34
N HIS A 276 -27.94 -12.11 -14.36
CA HIS A 276 -28.54 -13.23 -13.61
C HIS A 276 -28.74 -12.89 -12.14
N GLY A 277 -29.97 -13.10 -11.63
CA GLY A 277 -30.34 -12.81 -10.24
C GLY A 277 -30.62 -11.33 -9.94
N CYS A 278 -30.60 -10.44 -10.93
CA CYS A 278 -31.04 -9.05 -10.78
C CYS A 278 -32.47 -8.88 -11.29
N SER A 279 -33.29 -8.13 -10.55
CA SER A 279 -34.69 -7.89 -10.88
C SER A 279 -34.90 -6.85 -11.98
N ARG A 280 -33.87 -6.12 -12.35
CA ARG A 280 -33.91 -5.06 -13.36
C ARG A 280 -32.70 -5.09 -14.27
N PRO A 281 -32.84 -4.54 -15.49
CA PRO A 281 -31.70 -4.36 -16.38
C PRO A 281 -30.75 -3.26 -15.86
N TYR A 282 -29.48 -3.42 -16.15
CA TYR A 282 -28.43 -2.43 -15.95
C TYR A 282 -27.86 -1.99 -17.31
N ARG A 283 -27.24 -0.82 -17.32
CA ARG A 283 -26.49 -0.35 -18.47
C ARG A 283 -25.17 -1.10 -18.55
N PHE A 284 -24.89 -1.69 -19.70
CA PHE A 284 -23.61 -2.27 -20.05
C PHE A 284 -22.94 -1.43 -21.11
N VAL A 285 -21.68 -1.14 -20.92
CA VAL A 285 -20.79 -0.57 -21.93
C VAL A 285 -19.83 -1.69 -22.35
N VAL A 286 -19.80 -1.96 -23.64
CA VAL A 286 -18.94 -2.97 -24.25
C VAL A 286 -17.88 -2.28 -25.08
N ALA A 287 -16.61 -2.58 -24.80
CA ALA A 287 -15.49 -2.22 -25.65
C ALA A 287 -15.01 -3.47 -26.39
N ARG A 288 -14.74 -3.37 -27.69
CA ARG A 288 -14.06 -4.42 -28.45
C ARG A 288 -12.82 -3.86 -29.11
N LYS A 289 -11.75 -4.64 -29.06
CA LYS A 289 -10.47 -4.32 -29.70
C LYS A 289 -10.18 -5.34 -30.78
N SER A 290 -9.79 -4.90 -31.96
CA SER A 290 -9.31 -5.78 -33.03
C SER A 290 -8.06 -6.51 -32.57
N LEU A 291 -8.01 -7.80 -32.79
CA LEU A 291 -6.86 -8.65 -32.51
C LEU A 291 -5.99 -8.77 -33.76
N SER A 292 -4.69 -8.81 -33.61
CA SER A 292 -3.77 -9.22 -34.66
C SER A 292 -3.93 -10.69 -34.97
N GLU A 293 -3.43 -11.16 -36.11
CA GLU A 293 -3.48 -12.59 -36.47
C GLU A 293 -2.76 -13.48 -35.44
N GLU A 294 -1.65 -13.00 -34.90
CA GLU A 294 -0.90 -13.70 -33.83
C GLU A 294 -1.68 -13.80 -32.54
N GLU A 295 -2.33 -12.72 -32.10
CA GLU A 295 -3.17 -12.67 -30.90
C GLU A 295 -4.41 -13.58 -31.04
N THR A 296 -4.99 -13.67 -32.22
CA THR A 296 -6.15 -14.53 -32.51
C THR A 296 -5.80 -16.01 -32.35
N THR A 297 -4.56 -16.40 -32.64
CA THR A 297 -4.09 -17.78 -32.51
C THR A 297 -3.91 -18.21 -31.05
N GLN A 298 -3.52 -17.28 -30.16
CA GLN A 298 -3.34 -17.52 -28.74
C GLN A 298 -4.66 -17.58 -27.93
N THR A 299 -5.72 -16.94 -28.44
CA THR A 299 -7.02 -16.80 -27.73
C THR A 299 -8.00 -17.95 -28.02
N LYS A 300 -7.51 -19.14 -28.33
CA LYS A 300 -8.28 -20.30 -28.87
C LYS A 300 -9.41 -20.85 -28.00
N LEU A 301 -9.60 -20.41 -26.75
CA LEU A 301 -10.64 -20.98 -25.87
C LEU A 301 -12.07 -20.49 -26.17
N PHE A 302 -12.26 -19.32 -26.79
CA PHE A 302 -13.57 -18.84 -27.25
C PHE A 302 -13.43 -17.83 -28.40
N PRO A 303 -13.43 -18.27 -29.67
CA PRO A 303 -13.37 -17.34 -30.79
C PRO A 303 -14.72 -16.62 -30.94
N LEU A 304 -14.83 -15.43 -30.38
CA LEU A 304 -15.84 -14.43 -30.75
C LEU A 304 -15.35 -13.60 -31.97
N GLY A 305 -14.76 -14.25 -32.96
CA GLY A 305 -14.20 -13.60 -34.13
C GLY A 305 -12.87 -12.87 -33.84
N ARG A 306 -12.56 -11.86 -34.64
CA ARG A 306 -11.32 -11.06 -34.61
C ARG A 306 -11.25 -10.02 -33.49
N TYR A 307 -12.07 -10.13 -32.43
CA TYR A 307 -12.18 -9.10 -31.41
C TYR A 307 -11.99 -9.64 -30.00
N ALA A 308 -11.26 -8.89 -29.18
CA ALA A 308 -11.28 -9.05 -27.71
C ALA A 308 -12.36 -8.11 -27.12
N TYR A 309 -13.22 -8.66 -26.27
CA TYR A 309 -14.35 -7.94 -25.69
C TYR A 309 -14.12 -7.67 -24.21
N HIS A 310 -14.41 -6.45 -23.78
CA HIS A 310 -14.50 -6.04 -22.39
C HIS A 310 -15.87 -5.42 -22.13
N ALA A 311 -16.65 -5.99 -21.22
CA ALA A 311 -17.94 -5.47 -20.85
C ALA A 311 -17.90 -4.88 -19.43
N PHE A 312 -18.55 -3.75 -19.25
CA PHE A 312 -18.63 -3.03 -17.97
C PHE A 312 -20.09 -2.80 -17.62
N VAL A 313 -20.49 -3.22 -16.41
CA VAL A 313 -21.78 -2.79 -15.84
C VAL A 313 -21.59 -1.48 -15.11
N THR A 314 -22.54 -0.55 -15.30
CA THR A 314 -22.40 0.79 -14.74
C THR A 314 -23.76 1.47 -14.50
N ASN A 315 -23.80 2.36 -13.51
CA ASN A 315 -24.88 3.33 -13.33
C ASN A 315 -24.47 4.77 -13.65
N PHE A 316 -23.30 4.96 -14.26
CA PHE A 316 -22.91 6.26 -14.80
C PHE A 316 -23.72 6.62 -16.05
N ARG A 317 -23.95 7.93 -16.25
CA ARG A 317 -24.52 8.48 -17.49
C ARG A 317 -23.45 9.05 -18.42
N LEU A 318 -22.19 8.65 -18.23
CA LEU A 318 -21.08 9.08 -19.08
C LEU A 318 -21.16 8.40 -20.46
N ARG A 319 -20.59 9.04 -21.49
CA ARG A 319 -20.42 8.41 -22.81
C ARG A 319 -19.60 7.13 -22.70
N PRO A 320 -19.83 6.10 -23.54
CA PRO A 320 -19.15 4.79 -23.43
C PRO A 320 -17.63 4.88 -23.34
N LEU A 321 -17.01 5.71 -24.17
CA LEU A 321 -15.56 5.92 -24.14
C LEU A 321 -15.05 6.43 -22.76
N TRP A 322 -15.83 7.29 -22.09
CA TRP A 322 -15.44 7.80 -20.76
C TRP A 322 -15.59 6.73 -19.67
N VAL A 323 -16.58 5.84 -19.77
CA VAL A 323 -16.69 4.66 -18.88
C VAL A 323 -15.48 3.75 -19.04
N TYR A 324 -15.09 3.46 -20.28
CA TYR A 324 -13.90 2.67 -20.61
C TYR A 324 -12.61 3.31 -20.06
N ARG A 325 -12.40 4.62 -20.28
CA ARG A 325 -11.24 5.35 -19.76
C ARG A 325 -11.22 5.37 -18.25
N PHE A 326 -12.36 5.69 -17.62
CA PHE A 326 -12.49 5.72 -16.18
C PHE A 326 -12.13 4.36 -15.53
N TYR A 327 -12.55 3.27 -16.16
CA TYR A 327 -12.15 1.93 -15.67
C TYR A 327 -10.64 1.70 -15.85
N ASN A 328 -10.07 2.03 -16.99
CA ASN A 328 -8.66 1.74 -17.28
C ASN A 328 -7.67 2.50 -16.35
N ASP A 329 -8.08 3.63 -15.78
CA ASP A 329 -7.29 4.33 -14.75
C ASP A 329 -7.08 3.49 -13.49
N ARG A 330 -7.84 2.39 -13.32
CA ARG A 330 -7.66 1.39 -12.25
C ARG A 330 -6.32 0.65 -12.32
N ALA A 331 -5.60 0.67 -13.44
CA ALA A 331 -4.27 0.08 -13.57
C ALA A 331 -3.26 0.56 -12.49
N GLY A 332 -3.55 1.70 -11.82
CA GLY A 332 -2.80 2.18 -10.68
C GLY A 332 -2.79 1.20 -9.49
N VAL A 333 -3.91 0.54 -9.21
CA VAL A 333 -4.05 -0.41 -8.08
C VAL A 333 -3.20 -1.67 -8.30
N GLU A 334 -3.16 -2.18 -9.51
CA GLU A 334 -2.33 -3.36 -9.83
C GLU A 334 -0.85 -3.08 -9.55
N ARG A 335 -0.38 -1.84 -9.81
CA ARG A 335 0.98 -1.40 -9.47
C ARG A 335 1.18 -1.33 -7.96
N ILE A 336 0.20 -0.81 -7.20
CA ILE A 336 0.27 -0.77 -5.73
C ILE A 336 0.34 -2.19 -5.15
N ILE A 337 -0.50 -3.10 -5.64
CA ILE A 337 -0.49 -4.51 -5.19
C ILE A 337 0.84 -5.18 -5.55
N LYS A 338 1.38 -4.93 -6.74
CA LYS A 338 2.72 -5.42 -7.13
C LYS A 338 3.79 -4.91 -6.18
N GLU A 339 3.78 -3.63 -5.86
CA GLU A 339 4.68 -3.00 -4.90
C GLU A 339 4.53 -3.58 -3.50
N LEU A 340 3.28 -3.76 -3.00
CA LEU A 340 3.02 -4.41 -1.72
C LEU A 340 3.61 -5.82 -1.63
N LYS A 341 3.61 -6.55 -2.73
CA LYS A 341 4.14 -7.93 -2.78
C LYS A 341 5.65 -7.99 -2.95
N ALA A 342 6.24 -7.09 -3.74
CA ALA A 342 7.65 -7.11 -4.10
C ALA A 342 8.50 -6.28 -3.14
N ASP A 343 8.12 -5.02 -2.94
CA ASP A 343 8.90 -4.04 -2.17
C ASP A 343 8.50 -4.06 -0.69
N TYR A 344 7.21 -4.14 -0.42
CA TYR A 344 6.67 -4.38 0.91
C TYR A 344 6.28 -5.87 1.00
N PRO A 345 6.95 -6.66 1.82
CA PRO A 345 6.87 -8.13 1.74
C PRO A 345 5.53 -8.70 2.21
N LEU A 346 4.43 -8.21 1.65
CA LEU A 346 3.08 -8.73 1.92
C LEU A 346 2.98 -10.24 1.65
N ALA A 347 3.72 -10.74 0.66
CA ALA A 347 3.76 -12.16 0.33
C ALA A 347 4.61 -13.01 1.29
N LYS A 348 5.31 -12.39 2.26
CA LYS A 348 6.15 -13.09 3.25
C LYS A 348 5.38 -13.25 4.57
N ILE A 349 4.62 -14.31 4.67
CA ILE A 349 3.79 -14.62 5.84
C ILE A 349 4.68 -15.10 7.00
N PRO A 350 4.75 -14.37 8.13
CA PRO A 350 5.77 -14.60 9.16
C PRO A 350 5.36 -15.60 10.24
N THR A 351 4.09 -15.98 10.34
CA THR A 351 3.57 -16.85 11.42
C THR A 351 2.69 -17.97 10.87
N HIS A 352 2.42 -19.00 11.70
CA HIS A 352 1.45 -20.02 11.38
C HIS A 352 0.00 -19.57 11.64
N GLN A 353 -0.21 -18.60 12.55
CA GLN A 353 -1.54 -18.17 12.98
C GLN A 353 -2.13 -17.14 12.00
N PHE A 354 -3.36 -17.41 11.53
CA PHE A 354 -4.06 -16.56 10.57
C PHE A 354 -4.25 -15.12 11.10
N ALA A 355 -4.83 -14.96 12.28
CA ALA A 355 -5.09 -13.65 12.87
C ALA A 355 -3.80 -12.84 13.15
N ALA A 356 -2.68 -13.52 13.44
CA ALA A 356 -1.39 -12.85 13.58
C ALA A 356 -0.87 -12.32 12.25
N ASN A 357 -1.11 -13.03 11.15
CA ASN A 357 -0.76 -12.59 9.81
C ASN A 357 -1.69 -11.46 9.34
N GLU A 358 -2.97 -11.53 9.68
CA GLU A 358 -3.95 -10.48 9.38
C GLU A 358 -3.56 -9.15 10.02
N SER A 359 -3.03 -9.15 11.26
CA SER A 359 -2.60 -7.91 11.95
C SER A 359 -1.47 -7.16 11.25
N LEU A 360 -0.80 -7.78 10.26
CA LEU A 360 0.20 -7.10 9.43
C LEU A 360 -0.44 -6.24 8.34
N LEU A 361 -1.64 -6.57 7.85
CA LEU A 361 -2.27 -5.85 6.75
C LEU A 361 -2.52 -4.36 7.10
N PRO A 362 -3.13 -3.99 8.25
CA PRO A 362 -3.21 -2.61 8.68
C PRO A 362 -1.82 -1.97 8.90
N SER A 363 -0.84 -2.76 9.33
CA SER A 363 0.54 -2.27 9.48
C SER A 363 1.17 -1.91 8.12
N PHE A 364 0.85 -2.65 7.05
CA PHE A 364 1.25 -2.28 5.68
C PHE A 364 0.51 -1.04 5.19
N ALA A 365 -0.75 -0.90 5.56
CA ALA A 365 -1.57 0.27 5.25
C ALA A 365 -0.97 1.57 5.82
N LEU A 366 -0.54 1.55 7.07
CA LEU A 366 0.15 2.68 7.72
C LEU A 366 1.41 3.16 6.99
N ARG A 367 1.94 2.41 6.03
CA ARG A 367 3.14 2.73 5.24
C ARG A 367 2.85 3.35 3.89
N LEU A 368 1.74 2.97 3.27
CA LEU A 368 1.40 3.46 1.92
C LEU A 368 0.95 4.91 1.95
N GLN A 369 0.39 5.35 3.07
CA GLN A 369 -0.14 6.69 3.26
C GLN A 369 0.89 7.84 3.27
N PRO A 370 2.19 7.63 3.57
CA PRO A 370 3.19 8.70 3.62
C PRO A 370 3.58 9.34 2.29
N ARG A 371 3.23 8.76 1.13
CA ARG A 371 3.80 9.21 -0.16
C ARG A 371 3.56 10.68 -0.48
N GLU A 372 2.36 11.19 -0.28
CA GLU A 372 2.06 12.60 -0.53
C GLU A 372 2.44 13.51 0.64
N LEU A 373 2.48 12.97 1.86
CA LEU A 373 2.81 13.73 3.06
C LEU A 373 4.30 13.99 3.23
N VAL A 374 5.15 13.10 2.72
CA VAL A 374 6.61 13.35 2.69
C VAL A 374 6.93 14.45 1.68
N GLN A 375 6.16 14.60 0.61
CA GLN A 375 6.40 15.64 -0.40
C GLN A 375 5.91 17.03 0.03
N ALA A 376 4.77 17.15 0.69
CA ALA A 376 4.19 18.44 1.01
C ALA A 376 4.91 19.23 2.15
N PRO A 377 5.26 18.64 3.30
CA PRO A 377 5.95 19.39 4.38
C PRO A 377 7.46 19.48 4.19
N MET A 378 8.10 18.59 3.44
CA MET A 378 9.52 18.76 3.09
C MET A 378 9.74 19.92 2.13
N LEU A 379 8.73 20.25 1.31
CA LEU A 379 8.73 21.43 0.43
C LEU A 379 8.22 22.71 1.15
N ALA A 380 7.39 22.57 2.18
CA ALA A 380 6.78 23.70 2.89
C ALA A 380 7.46 24.10 4.21
N GLY A 381 8.17 23.17 4.85
CA GLY A 381 8.98 23.44 6.04
C GLY A 381 10.45 23.40 5.67
N GLY A 382 10.91 24.44 4.97
CA GLY A 382 12.27 24.51 4.48
C GLY A 382 13.29 24.03 5.51
N VAL A 383 13.91 22.89 5.28
CA VAL A 383 15.34 22.81 5.52
C VAL A 383 15.90 23.93 4.63
N PRO A 384 16.53 24.99 5.15
CA PRO A 384 17.22 25.92 4.31
C PRO A 384 18.28 25.09 3.57
N LEU A 385 18.00 24.76 2.32
CA LEU A 385 19.05 24.52 1.34
C LEU A 385 19.68 25.90 1.24
N ASP A 386 20.85 26.09 1.84
CA ASP A 386 21.66 27.24 1.53
C ASP A 386 21.75 27.29 0.00
N ASP A 387 21.29 28.41 -0.54
CA ASP A 387 21.23 28.70 -1.96
C ASP A 387 22.64 28.44 -2.55
N PRO A 388 22.83 27.57 -3.55
CA PRO A 388 24.13 27.36 -4.17
C PRO A 388 24.57 28.55 -5.04
N GLY A 389 23.97 29.72 -4.86
CA GLY A 389 24.19 30.94 -5.65
C GLY A 389 25.54 31.63 -5.50
N HIS A 390 26.48 31.16 -4.68
CA HIS A 390 27.85 31.66 -4.61
C HIS A 390 28.85 30.56 -4.32
N ALA A 391 29.05 29.64 -5.27
CA ALA A 391 30.25 28.83 -5.32
C ALA A 391 30.93 29.07 -6.69
N THR A 392 31.93 29.89 -6.64
CA THR A 392 32.98 29.95 -7.69
C THR A 392 33.50 28.55 -8.00
N SER A 393 33.58 28.28 -9.29
CA SER A 393 34.21 27.12 -9.93
C SER A 393 35.24 26.35 -9.09
N SER A 394 34.88 25.18 -8.60
CA SER A 394 35.79 24.12 -8.20
C SER A 394 35.14 22.77 -8.42
N THR A 395 35.78 21.98 -9.26
CA THR A 395 35.69 20.55 -9.56
C THR A 395 34.55 19.67 -9.02
N PRO A 396 34.09 18.64 -9.80
CA PRO A 396 32.88 17.88 -9.58
C PRO A 396 33.02 16.73 -8.56
N ASP A 397 33.66 16.94 -7.42
CA ASP A 397 33.92 15.88 -6.42
C ASP A 397 33.23 16.09 -5.05
N ASP A 398 32.27 16.99 -4.95
CA ASP A 398 31.54 17.21 -3.68
C ASP A 398 30.33 16.30 -3.52
N ALA A 399 30.60 15.12 -3.06
CA ALA A 399 29.65 14.15 -2.62
C ALA A 399 29.33 14.34 -1.11
N GLY A 400 28.08 14.52 -0.76
CA GLY A 400 27.66 14.77 0.62
C GLY A 400 27.32 13.52 1.44
N ALA A 401 27.73 13.45 2.69
CA ALA A 401 27.52 12.30 3.59
C ALA A 401 27.07 12.69 5.01
N VAL A 402 26.57 11.75 5.80
CA VAL A 402 26.18 11.92 7.21
C VAL A 402 27.29 11.48 8.16
N ARG A 403 27.68 12.28 9.09
CA ARG A 403 28.82 12.08 9.97
C ARG A 403 28.48 11.50 11.35
N ALA A 404 29.24 10.48 11.79
CA ALA A 404 29.19 9.95 13.16
C ALA A 404 30.53 10.18 13.88
N ASP A 405 30.48 10.61 15.13
CA ASP A 405 31.69 10.80 15.94
C ASP A 405 32.15 9.47 16.56
N PRO A 406 33.36 9.02 16.27
CA PRO A 406 33.87 7.72 16.73
C PRO A 406 34.15 7.66 18.24
N ALA A 407 34.25 8.79 18.94
CA ALA A 407 34.72 8.82 20.34
C ALA A 407 33.67 8.38 21.39
N ARG A 408 32.42 8.14 21.02
CA ARG A 408 31.31 7.82 21.98
C ARG A 408 30.42 6.64 21.61
N THR A 409 30.57 6.02 20.47
CA THR A 409 29.76 4.87 20.06
C THR A 409 30.67 3.69 19.75
N ASN A 410 30.48 2.59 20.48
CA ASN A 410 30.99 1.27 20.06
C ASN A 410 30.25 0.71 18.82
N ALA A 411 29.50 1.59 18.10
CA ALA A 411 28.79 1.22 16.90
C ALA A 411 29.75 1.24 15.71
N LYS A 412 30.01 0.09 15.13
CA LYS A 412 30.72 -0.02 13.86
C LYS A 412 29.96 0.75 12.79
N ASN A 413 30.63 1.63 12.10
CA ASN A 413 30.09 2.39 10.98
C ASN A 413 29.50 1.46 9.94
N THR A 414 28.28 1.74 9.48
CA THR A 414 27.55 0.93 8.52
C THR A 414 26.94 1.87 7.48
N VAL A 415 27.07 1.56 6.21
CA VAL A 415 26.61 2.36 5.05
C VAL A 415 25.25 1.93 4.56
N LEU A 416 24.35 2.87 4.27
CA LEU A 416 23.01 2.60 3.72
C LEU A 416 22.84 3.22 2.32
N ALA A 417 22.54 2.37 1.36
CA ALA A 417 22.08 2.78 0.04
C ALA A 417 20.53 2.85 -0.01
N LEU A 418 20.00 3.94 -0.53
CA LEU A 418 18.58 4.15 -0.73
C LEU A 418 18.26 4.06 -2.23
N GLY A 419 17.60 2.96 -2.62
CA GLY A 419 16.83 2.82 -3.88
C GLY A 419 17.49 3.04 -5.23
N ALA A 420 16.89 2.63 -6.26
CA ALA A 420 17.39 2.16 -7.55
C ALA A 420 17.88 3.21 -8.59
N LYS A 421 18.02 4.51 -8.28
CA LYS A 421 18.54 5.45 -9.33
C LYS A 421 19.39 6.63 -8.80
N SER A 422 19.44 6.82 -7.50
CA SER A 422 20.41 7.72 -6.84
C SER A 422 20.79 7.09 -5.51
N HIS A 423 22.07 6.89 -5.27
CA HIS A 423 22.53 6.34 -4.01
C HIS A 423 22.66 7.49 -3.01
N HIS A 424 21.72 7.57 -2.05
CA HIS A 424 21.85 8.43 -0.89
C HIS A 424 22.51 7.65 0.24
N VAL A 425 23.59 8.17 0.76
CA VAL A 425 24.37 7.56 1.83
C VAL A 425 24.33 8.48 3.06
N CYS A 426 24.20 7.94 4.28
CA CYS A 426 23.94 8.71 5.50
C CYS A 426 24.81 8.23 6.68
N SER A 427 25.38 9.10 7.51
CA SER A 427 26.11 8.80 8.76
C SER A 427 25.65 9.66 9.96
N TYR A 428 25.98 9.30 11.20
CA TYR A 428 25.41 9.86 12.43
C TYR A 428 26.48 10.26 13.47
N SER A 429 26.27 11.34 14.21
CA SER A 429 27.15 11.82 15.29
C SER A 429 26.42 11.98 16.61
N ASP A 430 27.08 11.65 17.72
CA ASP A 430 26.54 11.62 19.09
C ASP A 430 26.82 12.90 19.90
N ARG A 431 27.43 13.94 19.31
CA ARG A 431 27.70 15.20 20.04
C ARG A 431 26.45 16.07 20.19
N PRO A 432 26.44 17.07 21.12
CA PRO A 432 25.29 17.95 21.32
C PRO A 432 24.88 18.78 20.08
N SER A 433 25.78 19.01 19.14
CA SER A 433 25.52 19.53 17.79
C SER A 433 25.53 18.35 16.82
N GLU A 434 24.52 17.49 16.87
CA GLU A 434 24.45 16.29 16.04
C GLU A 434 24.31 16.65 14.57
N ILE A 435 25.21 16.11 13.72
CA ILE A 435 25.30 16.41 12.29
C ILE A 435 24.89 15.20 11.49
N LEU A 436 23.91 15.35 10.64
CA LEU A 436 23.42 14.34 9.70
C LEU A 436 23.76 14.80 8.27
N THR A 437 24.50 14.00 7.51
CA THR A 437 24.97 14.35 6.16
C THR A 437 24.47 13.36 5.13
N PHE A 438 23.96 13.81 4.01
CA PHE A 438 23.48 13.00 2.91
C PHE A 438 24.49 13.02 1.76
N PHE A 439 24.70 11.85 1.19
CA PHE A 439 25.57 11.64 0.05
C PHE A 439 24.74 11.23 -1.17
N THR A 440 24.91 11.92 -2.28
CA THR A 440 24.34 11.54 -3.57
C THR A 440 25.47 11.10 -4.48
N GLN A 441 25.45 9.85 -4.92
CA GLN A 441 26.37 9.36 -5.94
C GLN A 441 25.60 9.34 -7.26
N ASP A 442 25.95 10.24 -8.16
CA ASP A 442 25.48 10.19 -9.54
C ASP A 442 26.18 9.03 -10.24
N SER A 443 25.40 8.05 -10.66
CA SER A 443 25.87 6.98 -11.53
C SER A 443 25.99 7.55 -12.95
N GLY A 444 27.21 7.83 -13.38
CA GLY A 444 27.52 8.05 -14.77
C GLY A 444 27.35 6.77 -15.61
#